data_ecaa801142e2ea0e7772f8e33ec90057
#
_entry.id   ecaa801142e2ea0e7772f8e33ec90057
#
_cell.length_a   1.000
_cell.length_b   1.000
_cell.length_c   1.000
_cell.angle_alpha   90.00
_cell.angle_beta   90.00
_cell.angle_gamma   90.00
#
_symmetry.space_group_name_H-M   'P 1'
#
loop_
_entity.id
_entity.type
_entity.pdbx_description
1 polymer ?
#
loop_
_entity_poly.entity_id
_entity_poly.type
_entity_poly.pdbx_seq_one_letter_code
_entity_poly.pdbx_strand_id
1 'polypeptide(L)'
;QMLSALAEELGGVIEESECVLVSMLAGVTLERLEALFPGKRILRIMPNTPCAVGSGMLFLCRGSLAAEQDAEAFRQLMACAGRIDEIPEKWMDAASAVAGCGPAFAYMFVQALADGGVECGLPRAKATEYAAQMLLGSAQMVLQTGAHPEKLKDDVCSPGGSTIAGVHALENAAFRAACMDAVTAAYERTKGLG
;
A
#
# COMPACT_ATOMS: atom_id res chain seq x y z
N GLN A 1 8.45 20.97 11.34
CA GLN A 1 9.00 21.33 12.66
C GLN A 1 9.61 20.10 13.37
N MET A 2 8.88 18.99 13.52
CA MET A 2 9.41 17.76 14.17
C MET A 2 10.62 17.18 13.44
N LEU A 3 10.62 17.13 12.12
CA LEU A 3 11.72 16.56 11.33
C LEU A 3 13.01 17.42 11.46
N SER A 4 12.89 18.74 11.47
CA SER A 4 14.06 19.62 11.65
C SER A 4 14.65 19.48 13.05
N ALA A 5 13.81 19.40 14.08
CA ALA A 5 14.27 19.17 15.45
C ALA A 5 14.95 17.79 15.59
N LEU A 6 14.40 16.76 14.96
CA LEU A 6 15.03 15.42 14.92
C LEU A 6 16.38 15.45 14.18
N ALA A 7 16.47 16.20 13.08
CA ALA A 7 17.72 16.35 12.35
C ALA A 7 18.81 17.05 13.19
N GLU A 8 18.45 18.06 13.97
CA GLU A 8 19.36 18.74 14.91
C GLU A 8 19.83 17.80 16.03
N GLU A 9 18.91 17.01 16.60
CA GLU A 9 19.22 16.07 17.68
C GLU A 9 20.11 14.91 17.21
N LEU A 10 19.86 14.37 16.03
CA LEU A 10 20.59 13.23 15.47
C LEU A 10 21.83 13.63 14.67
N GLY A 11 21.98 14.93 14.33
CA GLY A 11 23.00 15.43 13.40
C GLY A 11 24.41 14.93 13.74
N GLY A 12 24.86 15.11 14.97
CA GLY A 12 26.20 14.70 15.39
C GLY A 12 26.44 13.17 15.29
N VAL A 13 25.44 12.36 15.63
CA VAL A 13 25.56 10.88 15.54
C VAL A 13 25.53 10.42 14.09
N ILE A 14 24.70 11.03 13.25
CA ILE A 14 24.55 10.68 11.86
C ILE A 14 25.76 11.15 11.05
N GLU A 15 26.31 12.35 11.33
CA GLU A 15 27.48 12.89 10.63
C GLU A 15 28.70 11.98 10.73
N GLU A 16 28.93 11.37 11.87
CA GLU A 16 30.06 10.47 12.12
C GLU A 16 29.83 9.05 11.60
N SER A 17 28.62 8.72 11.16
CA SER A 17 28.23 7.37 10.77
C SER A 17 28.26 7.17 9.25
N GLU A 18 28.75 6.00 8.82
CA GLU A 18 28.67 5.50 7.44
C GLU A 18 27.31 4.84 7.11
N CYS A 19 26.29 5.04 7.95
CA CYS A 19 24.99 4.41 7.79
C CYS A 19 24.22 4.93 6.56
N VAL A 20 23.26 4.14 6.11
CA VAL A 20 22.22 4.55 5.16
C VAL A 20 21.00 4.99 5.96
N LEU A 21 20.50 6.18 5.70
CA LEU A 21 19.28 6.68 6.31
C LEU A 21 18.06 6.14 5.57
N VAL A 22 17.15 5.51 6.29
CA VAL A 22 15.90 5.00 5.73
C VAL A 22 14.74 5.81 6.30
N SER A 23 14.07 6.60 5.45
CA SER A 23 12.92 7.43 5.84
C SER A 23 11.61 6.82 5.38
N MET A 24 10.66 6.68 6.30
CA MET A 24 9.27 6.25 6.02
C MET A 24 8.25 7.38 6.21
N LEU A 25 8.68 8.63 6.16
CA LEU A 25 7.85 9.79 6.41
C LEU A 25 6.96 10.10 5.20
N ALA A 26 5.66 10.11 5.41
CA ALA A 26 4.70 10.52 4.40
C ALA A 26 4.85 12.02 4.07
N GLY A 27 4.77 12.37 2.78
CA GLY A 27 4.86 13.76 2.32
C GLY A 27 6.26 14.38 2.37
N VAL A 28 7.29 13.71 2.89
CA VAL A 28 8.65 14.22 2.94
C VAL A 28 9.45 13.71 1.75
N THR A 29 9.92 14.64 0.91
CA THR A 29 10.67 14.31 -0.32
C THR A 29 12.15 14.00 -0.04
N LEU A 30 12.79 13.30 -0.98
CA LEU A 30 14.24 13.07 -0.96
C LEU A 30 15.00 14.41 -0.94
N GLU A 31 14.60 15.39 -1.74
CA GLU A 31 15.20 16.73 -1.73
C GLU A 31 15.23 17.33 -0.32
N ARG A 32 14.11 17.25 0.40
CA ARG A 32 14.04 17.78 1.77
C ARG A 32 14.87 16.96 2.76
N LEU A 33 14.92 15.63 2.59
CA LEU A 33 15.75 14.76 3.42
C LEU A 33 17.24 15.02 3.17
N GLU A 34 17.65 15.16 1.91
CA GLU A 34 19.04 15.46 1.52
C GLU A 34 19.51 16.84 1.99
N ALA A 35 18.60 17.83 2.01
CA ALA A 35 18.89 19.13 2.58
C ALA A 35 19.10 19.11 4.11
N LEU A 36 18.38 18.23 4.83
CA LEU A 36 18.51 18.07 6.27
C LEU A 36 19.68 17.17 6.68
N PHE A 37 20.08 16.24 5.84
CA PHE A 37 21.16 15.30 6.09
C PHE A 37 22.17 15.32 4.95
N PRO A 38 22.91 16.42 4.77
CA PRO A 38 23.83 16.59 3.65
C PRO A 38 24.94 15.53 3.68
N GLY A 39 25.28 15.03 2.51
CA GLY A 39 26.34 14.01 2.34
C GLY A 39 25.93 12.59 2.76
N LYS A 40 24.69 12.35 3.16
CA LYS A 40 24.23 11.02 3.57
C LYS A 40 23.53 10.26 2.45
N ARG A 41 23.73 8.94 2.45
CA ARG A 41 22.99 8.02 1.59
C ARG A 41 21.58 7.82 2.16
N ILE A 42 20.56 8.13 1.38
CA ILE A 42 19.18 8.15 1.84
C ILE A 42 18.33 7.21 0.99
N LEU A 43 17.52 6.38 1.64
CA LEU A 43 16.45 5.61 1.04
C LEU A 43 15.12 6.17 1.57
N ARG A 44 14.22 6.57 0.69
CA ARG A 44 12.84 6.87 1.02
C ARG A 44 11.99 5.65 0.76
N ILE A 45 11.25 5.20 1.77
CA ILE A 45 10.39 4.02 1.67
C ILE A 45 8.96 4.34 2.08
N MET A 46 8.03 3.54 1.59
CA MET A 46 6.65 3.56 2.04
C MET A 46 6.15 2.13 2.19
N PRO A 47 6.16 1.59 3.41
CA PRO A 47 5.56 0.29 3.73
C PRO A 47 4.05 0.42 3.98
N ASN A 48 3.36 -0.72 4.04
CA ASN A 48 1.98 -0.79 4.50
C ASN A 48 1.82 -1.82 5.64
N THR A 49 0.67 -1.80 6.31
CA THR A 49 0.41 -2.65 7.49
C THR A 49 0.51 -4.16 7.23
N PRO A 50 0.18 -4.73 6.03
CA PRO A 50 0.38 -6.14 5.75
C PRO A 50 1.84 -6.64 5.81
N CYS A 51 2.83 -5.74 5.90
CA CYS A 51 4.21 -6.12 6.21
C CYS A 51 4.32 -6.95 7.49
N ALA A 52 3.46 -6.70 8.47
CA ALA A 52 3.44 -7.43 9.74
C ALA A 52 3.17 -8.95 9.59
N VAL A 53 2.58 -9.34 8.46
CA VAL A 53 2.28 -10.75 8.14
C VAL A 53 3.01 -11.23 6.88
N GLY A 54 4.08 -10.54 6.48
CA GLY A 54 4.91 -10.91 5.32
C GLY A 54 4.23 -10.75 3.97
N SER A 55 3.14 -9.98 3.89
CA SER A 55 2.36 -9.76 2.67
C SER A 55 2.24 -8.27 2.32
N GLY A 56 3.24 -7.49 2.73
CA GLY A 56 3.31 -6.06 2.47
C GLY A 56 3.62 -5.71 1.03
N MET A 57 3.32 -4.45 0.70
CA MET A 57 3.85 -3.77 -0.47
C MET A 57 4.68 -2.58 0.03
N LEU A 58 5.99 -2.61 -0.27
CA LEU A 58 6.92 -1.56 0.12
C LEU A 58 7.40 -0.85 -1.14
N PHE A 59 7.28 0.46 -1.16
CA PHE A 59 7.88 1.27 -2.22
C PHE A 59 9.22 1.82 -1.74
N LEU A 60 10.17 1.91 -2.66
CA LEU A 60 11.54 2.37 -2.41
C LEU A 60 11.90 3.44 -3.44
N CYS A 61 12.53 4.53 -2.99
CA CYS A 61 13.23 5.49 -3.84
C CYS A 61 14.63 5.72 -3.28
N ARG A 62 15.62 5.84 -4.17
CA ARG A 62 17.00 6.18 -3.79
C ARG A 62 17.23 7.67 -3.88
N GLY A 63 17.85 8.23 -2.84
CA GLY A 63 18.45 9.57 -2.89
C GLY A 63 19.68 9.62 -3.80
N SER A 64 20.16 10.82 -4.06
CA SER A 64 21.21 11.08 -5.04
C SER A 64 22.54 10.38 -4.73
N LEU A 65 22.85 10.14 -3.45
CA LEU A 65 24.07 9.47 -2.99
C LEU A 65 23.88 7.98 -2.68
N ALA A 66 22.64 7.48 -2.68
CA ALA A 66 22.38 6.07 -2.40
C ALA A 66 22.65 5.21 -3.62
N ALA A 67 23.56 4.24 -3.47
CA ALA A 67 23.93 3.31 -4.53
C ALA A 67 22.93 2.13 -4.63
N GLU A 68 23.01 1.36 -5.73
CA GLU A 68 22.22 0.13 -5.89
C GLU A 68 22.49 -0.88 -4.76
N GLN A 69 23.71 -0.92 -4.25
CA GLN A 69 24.09 -1.79 -3.13
C GLN A 69 23.32 -1.46 -1.85
N ASP A 70 23.00 -0.19 -1.60
CA ASP A 70 22.21 0.24 -0.45
C ASP A 70 20.75 -0.23 -0.57
N ALA A 71 20.20 -0.11 -1.77
CA ALA A 71 18.87 -0.60 -2.07
C ALA A 71 18.78 -2.14 -1.98
N GLU A 72 19.81 -2.84 -2.47
CA GLU A 72 19.86 -4.30 -2.38
C GLU A 72 20.00 -4.79 -0.94
N ALA A 73 20.85 -4.14 -0.13
CA ALA A 73 20.94 -4.43 1.29
C ALA A 73 19.58 -4.24 2.01
N PHE A 74 18.85 -3.17 1.66
CA PHE A 74 17.51 -2.93 2.18
C PHE A 74 16.54 -4.03 1.73
N ARG A 75 16.54 -4.44 0.45
CA ARG A 75 15.68 -5.52 -0.06
C ARG A 75 15.93 -6.84 0.69
N GLN A 76 17.18 -7.19 0.94
CA GLN A 76 17.54 -8.39 1.69
C GLN A 76 17.08 -8.33 3.15
N LEU A 77 17.28 -7.19 3.82
CA LEU A 77 16.85 -6.97 5.18
C LEU A 77 15.32 -7.08 5.34
N MET A 78 14.59 -6.53 4.38
CA MET A 78 13.12 -6.45 4.41
C MET A 78 12.42 -7.55 3.61
N ALA A 79 13.13 -8.56 3.11
CA ALA A 79 12.59 -9.62 2.25
C ALA A 79 11.41 -10.38 2.91
N CYS A 80 11.41 -10.50 4.23
CA CYS A 80 10.32 -11.15 4.98
C CYS A 80 9.05 -10.30 5.11
N ALA A 81 9.11 -8.99 4.81
CA ALA A 81 7.97 -8.08 4.98
C ALA A 81 6.99 -8.10 3.80
N GLY A 82 7.42 -8.58 2.63
CA GLY A 82 6.59 -8.67 1.45
C GLY A 82 7.33 -8.30 0.16
N ARG A 83 6.60 -7.77 -0.81
CA ARG A 83 7.15 -7.33 -2.09
C ARG A 83 7.69 -5.91 -1.97
N ILE A 84 8.91 -5.69 -2.51
CA ILE A 84 9.54 -4.38 -2.57
C ILE A 84 9.65 -3.95 -4.04
N ASP A 85 9.22 -2.74 -4.34
CA ASP A 85 9.27 -2.17 -5.68
C ASP A 85 10.01 -0.82 -5.63
N GLU A 86 11.06 -0.68 -6.42
CA GLU A 86 11.78 0.59 -6.58
C GLU A 86 11.08 1.42 -7.65
N ILE A 87 10.58 2.59 -7.25
CA ILE A 87 9.79 3.45 -8.10
C ILE A 87 10.39 4.86 -8.22
N PRO A 88 10.10 5.59 -9.29
CA PRO A 88 10.39 7.03 -9.34
C PRO A 88 9.69 7.77 -8.21
N GLU A 89 10.38 8.69 -7.52
CA GLU A 89 9.80 9.41 -6.37
C GLU A 89 8.47 10.11 -6.68
N LYS A 90 8.30 10.63 -7.89
CA LYS A 90 7.05 11.26 -8.34
C LYS A 90 5.81 10.35 -8.26
N TRP A 91 5.99 9.04 -8.14
CA TRP A 91 4.90 8.07 -7.99
C TRP A 91 4.62 7.72 -6.52
N MET A 92 5.49 8.10 -5.59
CA MET A 92 5.42 7.67 -4.19
C MET A 92 4.07 7.99 -3.56
N ASP A 93 3.54 9.20 -3.78
CA ASP A 93 2.28 9.62 -3.16
C ASP A 93 1.07 8.87 -3.75
N ALA A 94 1.06 8.64 -5.07
CA ALA A 94 0.02 7.85 -5.72
C ALA A 94 0.09 6.37 -5.31
N ALA A 95 1.28 5.80 -5.26
CA ALA A 95 1.50 4.43 -4.80
C ALA A 95 1.09 4.26 -3.33
N SER A 96 1.39 5.25 -2.49
CA SER A 96 0.95 5.32 -1.09
C SER A 96 -0.57 5.38 -0.96
N ALA A 97 -1.25 6.17 -1.79
CA ALA A 97 -2.71 6.24 -1.78
C ALA A 97 -3.35 4.89 -2.11
N VAL A 98 -2.78 4.14 -3.07
CA VAL A 98 -3.28 2.81 -3.45
C VAL A 98 -2.92 1.74 -2.42
N ALA A 99 -1.64 1.60 -2.06
CA ALA A 99 -1.18 0.47 -1.26
C ALA A 99 -0.92 0.80 0.21
N GLY A 100 -0.58 2.05 0.54
CA GLY A 100 -0.42 2.50 1.92
C GLY A 100 -1.76 2.69 2.62
N CYS A 101 -2.71 3.37 1.97
CA CYS A 101 -4.07 3.58 2.48
C CYS A 101 -5.01 2.40 2.18
N GLY A 102 -4.76 1.67 1.09
CA GLY A 102 -5.59 0.56 0.59
C GLY A 102 -5.98 -0.51 1.62
N PRO A 103 -5.12 -0.90 2.58
CA PRO A 103 -5.53 -1.85 3.61
C PRO A 103 -6.79 -1.44 4.37
N ALA A 104 -6.96 -0.14 4.67
CA ALA A 104 -8.17 0.35 5.32
C ALA A 104 -9.42 0.14 4.45
N PHE A 105 -9.31 0.39 3.14
CA PHE A 105 -10.39 0.20 2.18
C PHE A 105 -10.75 -1.30 2.05
N ALA A 106 -9.72 -2.16 2.02
CA ALA A 106 -9.91 -3.61 1.99
C ALA A 106 -10.60 -4.12 3.27
N TYR A 107 -10.25 -3.60 4.45
CA TYR A 107 -10.92 -3.99 5.70
C TYR A 107 -12.39 -3.56 5.71
N MET A 108 -12.72 -2.38 5.20
CA MET A 108 -14.12 -1.95 5.03
C MET A 108 -14.89 -2.88 4.09
N PHE A 109 -14.27 -3.30 3.00
CA PHE A 109 -14.88 -4.23 2.05
C PHE A 109 -15.11 -5.62 2.66
N VAL A 110 -14.10 -6.17 3.36
CA VAL A 110 -14.23 -7.43 4.11
C VAL A 110 -15.37 -7.36 5.12
N GLN A 111 -15.44 -6.25 5.90
CA GLN A 111 -16.49 -6.06 6.89
C GLN A 111 -17.88 -5.99 6.24
N ALA A 112 -18.03 -5.23 5.16
CA ALA A 112 -19.30 -5.11 4.46
C ALA A 112 -19.81 -6.45 3.90
N LEU A 113 -18.91 -7.24 3.31
CA LEU A 113 -19.24 -8.59 2.84
C LEU A 113 -19.63 -9.53 3.99
N ALA A 114 -18.91 -9.43 5.11
CA ALA A 114 -19.24 -10.21 6.31
C ALA A 114 -20.60 -9.82 6.89
N ASP A 115 -20.95 -8.52 6.89
CA ASP A 115 -22.26 -8.03 7.33
C ASP A 115 -23.39 -8.59 6.44
N GLY A 116 -23.21 -8.55 5.12
CA GLY A 116 -24.15 -9.18 4.18
C GLY A 116 -24.27 -10.70 4.38
N GLY A 117 -23.16 -11.38 4.68
CA GLY A 117 -23.15 -12.80 5.03
C GLY A 117 -23.99 -13.09 6.28
N VAL A 118 -23.87 -12.23 7.31
CA VAL A 118 -24.69 -12.35 8.54
C VAL A 118 -26.17 -12.09 8.27
N GLU A 119 -26.49 -11.09 7.45
CA GLU A 119 -27.87 -10.83 7.01
C GLU A 119 -28.48 -12.04 6.29
N CYS A 120 -27.65 -12.79 5.54
CA CYS A 120 -28.02 -14.05 4.90
C CYS A 120 -27.98 -15.28 5.83
N GLY A 121 -27.71 -15.11 7.13
CA GLY A 121 -27.79 -16.18 8.14
C GLY A 121 -26.48 -16.85 8.51
N LEU A 122 -25.31 -16.36 8.04
CA LEU A 122 -24.02 -16.89 8.47
C LEU A 122 -23.66 -16.43 9.89
N PRO A 123 -22.99 -17.28 10.70
CA PRO A 123 -22.36 -16.82 11.92
C PRO A 123 -21.29 -15.77 11.63
N ARG A 124 -21.23 -14.68 12.41
CA ARG A 124 -20.29 -13.55 12.23
C ARG A 124 -18.86 -13.99 11.97
N ALA A 125 -18.32 -14.87 12.81
CA ALA A 125 -16.92 -15.32 12.69
C ALA A 125 -16.66 -16.00 11.34
N LYS A 126 -17.60 -16.82 10.85
CA LYS A 126 -17.49 -17.50 9.55
C LYS A 126 -17.64 -16.53 8.37
N ALA A 127 -18.57 -15.60 8.46
CA ALA A 127 -18.73 -14.57 7.43
C ALA A 127 -17.44 -13.74 7.25
N THR A 128 -16.80 -13.34 8.35
CA THR A 128 -15.53 -12.60 8.30
C THR A 128 -14.39 -13.44 7.72
N GLU A 129 -14.23 -14.69 8.18
CA GLU A 129 -13.22 -15.63 7.67
C GLU A 129 -13.36 -15.84 6.15
N TYR A 130 -14.60 -16.09 5.69
CA TYR A 130 -14.86 -16.36 4.27
C TYR A 130 -14.61 -15.13 3.39
N ALA A 131 -15.04 -13.94 3.84
CA ALA A 131 -14.81 -12.70 3.13
C ALA A 131 -13.31 -12.38 3.01
N ALA A 132 -12.55 -12.54 4.09
CA ALA A 132 -11.11 -12.31 4.09
C ALA A 132 -10.37 -13.31 3.19
N GLN A 133 -10.68 -14.61 3.29
CA GLN A 133 -10.05 -15.65 2.46
C GLN A 133 -10.38 -15.49 0.98
N MET A 134 -11.63 -15.12 0.65
CA MET A 134 -12.04 -14.83 -0.72
C MET A 134 -11.25 -13.66 -1.29
N LEU A 135 -11.11 -12.55 -0.57
CA LEU A 135 -10.38 -11.37 -1.02
C LEU A 135 -8.90 -11.69 -1.25
N LEU A 136 -8.27 -12.44 -0.32
CA LEU A 136 -6.90 -12.91 -0.47
C LEU A 136 -6.72 -13.72 -1.76
N GLY A 137 -7.58 -14.71 -1.99
CA GLY A 137 -7.51 -15.57 -3.19
C GLY A 137 -7.73 -14.79 -4.48
N SER A 138 -8.67 -13.84 -4.48
CA SER A 138 -8.95 -12.99 -5.65
C SER A 138 -7.76 -12.09 -5.99
N ALA A 139 -7.11 -11.50 -4.99
CA ALA A 139 -5.89 -10.73 -5.20
C ALA A 139 -4.75 -11.59 -5.74
N GLN A 140 -4.57 -12.81 -5.21
CA GLN A 140 -3.59 -13.76 -5.71
C GLN A 140 -3.83 -14.15 -7.18
N MET A 141 -5.08 -14.34 -7.58
CA MET A 141 -5.42 -14.61 -8.98
C MET A 141 -4.94 -13.49 -9.92
N VAL A 142 -5.16 -12.23 -9.56
CA VAL A 142 -4.68 -11.09 -10.35
C VAL A 142 -3.15 -11.10 -10.45
N LEU A 143 -2.46 -11.26 -9.31
CA LEU A 143 -0.99 -11.19 -9.26
C LEU A 143 -0.30 -12.37 -9.97
N GLN A 144 -0.85 -13.58 -9.87
CA GLN A 144 -0.22 -14.78 -10.40
C GLN A 144 -0.52 -14.99 -11.89
N THR A 145 -1.74 -14.65 -12.32
CA THR A 145 -2.13 -14.84 -13.74
C THR A 145 -1.76 -13.66 -14.63
N GLY A 146 -1.62 -12.46 -14.05
CA GLY A 146 -1.50 -11.21 -14.82
C GLY A 146 -2.73 -10.87 -15.65
N ALA A 147 -3.84 -11.60 -15.49
CA ALA A 147 -5.07 -11.37 -16.22
C ALA A 147 -5.73 -10.06 -15.77
N HIS A 148 -6.35 -9.37 -16.70
CA HIS A 148 -7.10 -8.15 -16.38
C HIS A 148 -8.25 -8.48 -15.42
N PRO A 149 -8.47 -7.68 -14.32
CA PRO A 149 -9.51 -7.96 -13.34
C PRO A 149 -10.92 -8.15 -13.93
N GLU A 150 -11.28 -7.40 -14.98
CA GLU A 150 -12.56 -7.58 -15.67
C GLU A 150 -12.70 -8.96 -16.30
N LYS A 151 -11.62 -9.49 -16.88
CA LYS A 151 -11.63 -10.85 -17.42
C LYS A 151 -11.89 -11.90 -16.34
N LEU A 152 -11.21 -11.78 -15.21
CA LEU A 152 -11.42 -12.66 -14.04
C LEU A 152 -12.84 -12.55 -13.48
N LYS A 153 -13.41 -11.34 -13.46
CA LYS A 153 -14.81 -11.10 -13.06
C LYS A 153 -15.77 -11.82 -14.04
N ASP A 154 -15.55 -11.67 -15.33
CA ASP A 154 -16.42 -12.29 -16.34
C ASP A 154 -16.39 -13.83 -16.26
N ASP A 155 -15.24 -14.41 -15.97
CA ASP A 155 -15.08 -15.86 -15.83
C ASP A 155 -15.92 -16.48 -14.69
N VAL A 156 -16.27 -15.69 -13.67
CA VAL A 156 -17.11 -16.13 -12.56
C VAL A 156 -18.58 -15.66 -12.67
N CYS A 157 -18.92 -14.92 -13.74
CA CYS A 157 -20.27 -14.41 -14.00
C CYS A 157 -21.00 -15.28 -15.03
N SER A 158 -21.68 -16.35 -14.57
CA SER A 158 -22.52 -17.14 -15.46
C SER A 158 -23.82 -16.42 -15.84
N PRO A 159 -24.39 -16.71 -17.04
CA PRO A 159 -25.67 -16.12 -17.45
C PRO A 159 -26.80 -16.41 -16.44
N GLY A 160 -27.45 -15.36 -15.95
CA GLY A 160 -28.53 -15.47 -14.95
C GLY A 160 -28.07 -15.91 -13.54
N GLY A 161 -26.76 -16.00 -13.31
CA GLY A 161 -26.19 -16.46 -12.05
C GLY A 161 -26.27 -15.44 -10.89
N SER A 162 -26.01 -15.92 -9.67
CA SER A 162 -25.98 -15.08 -8.46
C SER A 162 -24.86 -14.05 -8.50
N THR A 163 -23.70 -14.39 -9.11
CA THR A 163 -22.56 -13.48 -9.20
C THR A 163 -22.88 -12.23 -10.00
N ILE A 164 -23.49 -12.38 -11.19
CA ILE A 164 -23.82 -11.21 -12.02
C ILE A 164 -24.91 -10.34 -11.36
N ALA A 165 -25.84 -10.94 -10.61
CA ALA A 165 -26.84 -10.19 -9.83
C ALA A 165 -26.17 -9.35 -8.72
N GLY A 166 -25.19 -9.92 -8.01
CA GLY A 166 -24.39 -9.21 -7.02
C GLY A 166 -23.54 -8.09 -7.62
N VAL A 167 -22.89 -8.35 -8.76
CA VAL A 167 -22.14 -7.32 -9.52
C VAL A 167 -23.06 -6.16 -9.90
N HIS A 168 -24.26 -6.45 -10.42
CA HIS A 168 -25.25 -5.42 -10.76
C HIS A 168 -25.63 -4.54 -9.55
N ALA A 169 -25.81 -5.14 -8.38
CA ALA A 169 -26.10 -4.39 -7.16
C ALA A 169 -24.95 -3.43 -6.76
N LEU A 170 -23.69 -3.88 -6.88
CA LEU A 170 -22.53 -3.05 -6.62
C LEU A 170 -22.38 -1.89 -7.65
N GLU A 171 -22.64 -2.15 -8.92
CA GLU A 171 -22.64 -1.11 -9.95
C GLU A 171 -23.72 -0.04 -9.70
N ASN A 172 -24.93 -0.46 -9.32
CA ASN A 172 -26.01 0.47 -8.96
C ASN A 172 -25.64 1.35 -7.74
N ALA A 173 -24.82 0.83 -6.84
CA ALA A 173 -24.30 1.56 -5.68
C ALA A 173 -23.05 2.42 -6.01
N ALA A 174 -22.67 2.57 -7.28
CA ALA A 174 -21.52 3.32 -7.73
C ALA A 174 -20.19 2.85 -7.08
N PHE A 175 -20.04 1.56 -6.81
CA PHE A 175 -18.90 0.99 -6.11
C PHE A 175 -17.55 1.40 -6.72
N ARG A 176 -17.43 1.37 -8.06
CA ARG A 176 -16.17 1.75 -8.74
C ARG A 176 -15.81 3.21 -8.51
N ALA A 177 -16.79 4.11 -8.63
CA ALA A 177 -16.57 5.53 -8.38
C ALA A 177 -16.13 5.77 -6.93
N ALA A 178 -16.80 5.14 -5.96
CA ALA A 178 -16.42 5.26 -4.55
C ALA A 178 -14.98 4.79 -4.28
N CYS A 179 -14.52 3.70 -4.91
CA CYS A 179 -13.14 3.24 -4.80
C CYS A 179 -12.13 4.23 -5.41
N MET A 180 -12.45 4.80 -6.58
CA MET A 180 -11.61 5.80 -7.25
C MET A 180 -11.54 7.08 -6.41
N ASP A 181 -12.65 7.55 -5.89
CA ASP A 181 -12.74 8.74 -5.04
C ASP A 181 -11.94 8.56 -3.73
N ALA A 182 -11.97 7.36 -3.13
CA ALA A 182 -11.19 7.07 -1.93
C ALA A 182 -9.67 7.19 -2.19
N VAL A 183 -9.19 6.66 -3.32
CA VAL A 183 -7.78 6.76 -3.70
C VAL A 183 -7.41 8.22 -4.00
N THR A 184 -8.26 8.95 -4.74
CA THR A 184 -8.04 10.37 -5.07
C THR A 184 -7.98 11.22 -3.80
N ALA A 185 -8.92 11.03 -2.87
CA ALA A 185 -8.94 11.77 -1.60
C ALA A 185 -7.67 11.49 -0.76
N ALA A 186 -7.24 10.23 -0.69
CA ALA A 186 -6.02 9.86 0.01
C ALA A 186 -4.78 10.51 -0.64
N TYR A 187 -4.68 10.51 -1.97
CA TYR A 187 -3.60 11.13 -2.71
C TYR A 187 -3.51 12.64 -2.47
N GLU A 188 -4.64 13.35 -2.61
CA GLU A 188 -4.67 14.81 -2.37
C GLU A 188 -4.32 15.16 -0.91
N ARG A 189 -4.76 14.34 0.04
CA ARG A 189 -4.38 14.54 1.44
C ARG A 189 -2.89 14.32 1.68
N THR A 190 -2.28 13.31 1.06
CA THR A 190 -0.84 13.02 1.19
C THR A 190 0.01 14.19 0.71
N LYS A 191 -0.33 14.79 -0.42
CA LYS A 191 0.34 15.99 -0.93
C LYS A 191 0.31 17.17 0.05
N GLY A 192 -0.75 17.30 0.84
CA GLY A 192 -0.90 18.34 1.84
C GLY A 192 -0.15 18.09 3.17
N LEU A 193 0.59 16.98 3.30
CA LEU A 193 1.37 16.66 4.50
C LEU A 193 2.82 17.11 4.41
N GLY A 194 3.34 17.45 3.23
CA GLY A 194 4.72 17.86 2.95
C GLY A 194 5.04 19.31 3.24
#